data_49f2128a123af458634e61ea4496544e
#
_entry.id   49f2128a123af458634e61ea4496544e
#
_cell.length_a   1.000
_cell.length_b   1.000
_cell.length_c   1.000
_cell.angle_alpha   90.00
_cell.angle_beta   90.00
_cell.angle_gamma   90.00
#
_symmetry.space_group_name_H-M   'P 1'
#
loop_
_entity.id
_entity.type
_entity.pdbx_description
1 polymer ?
#
loop_
_entity_poly.entity_id
_entity_poly.type
_entity_poly.pdbx_seq_one_letter_code
_entity_poly.pdbx_strand_id
1 'polypeptide(L)'
;MFRLKKEHKPFPSQYDHIVRKNPTKDSKGYDKMVGPEGEFYLRDKIDFAPQKGIQENACRDNSDVIFLAGAIQMGKTYLQMLKALYGMDKPGYSGRFISVRLQDSKKGSSLYRDAVEIWGNFAECQYTSSDYPAFTWPQTNSSVLMTHSNFNVDNPSEYLDFKEFAKKNSASYIAVDEATDMCFKMWTYWFARNRDASGMKPCMILSFNPEYQHFTTQMLLDGGYIGSDYFVIPEMVGKQRFFYIDGDEPENIIWGDTRAEVAARANIVITEKEAAAGITPEDVVKSFNFYTGEAADNLKLLNATSGGAIANMHAVGGTQRKVLKQGYFGPVDNLNLTVSRSMIRDLFTNPIYGEGMYATLDVSGGDTNSDNCPMIIWEGLRIIAIEMFKGTAKELVDWIGRMLKKYNVPIYNFCYDSTGIGGFLKSYTAGVPITANKAAFQEYDENGNQVTSELFFNVRSQLLGRMKVLIETGKISIGLAPEYRLLYGKKGEKQRLIDIIYTEMDLFAVT
;
A
#
# COMPACT_ATOMS: atom_id res chain seq x y z
N MET A 1 12.62 -35.83 -20.32
CA MET A 1 11.44 -34.97 -20.54
C MET A 1 10.77 -34.77 -19.19
N PHE A 2 10.62 -33.54 -18.75
CA PHE A 2 9.86 -33.27 -17.54
C PHE A 2 8.37 -33.50 -17.83
N ARG A 3 7.72 -34.39 -17.14
CA ARG A 3 6.29 -34.61 -17.25
C ARG A 3 5.71 -34.74 -15.87
N LEU A 4 4.75 -33.89 -15.63
CA LEU A 4 3.87 -34.05 -14.49
C LEU A 4 3.00 -35.27 -14.73
N LYS A 5 2.76 -36.06 -13.71
CA LYS A 5 1.76 -37.15 -13.81
C LYS A 5 0.43 -36.56 -14.25
N LYS A 6 -0.29 -37.24 -15.13
CA LYS A 6 -1.57 -36.73 -15.66
C LYS A 6 -2.60 -36.44 -14.58
N GLU A 7 -2.55 -37.17 -13.49
CA GLU A 7 -3.40 -36.96 -12.32
C GLU A 7 -3.02 -35.72 -11.50
N HIS A 8 -1.82 -35.18 -11.70
CA HIS A 8 -1.37 -33.98 -11.04
C HIS A 8 -1.56 -32.79 -12.00
N LYS A 9 -2.43 -31.87 -11.60
CA LYS A 9 -2.50 -30.58 -12.27
C LYS A 9 -1.20 -29.84 -12.05
N PRO A 10 -0.81 -28.93 -12.94
CA PRO A 10 0.43 -28.15 -12.81
C PRO A 10 0.32 -27.15 -11.66
N PHE A 11 0.37 -27.66 -10.47
CA PHE A 11 0.18 -26.92 -9.24
C PHE A 11 1.13 -27.44 -8.15
N PRO A 12 2.09 -26.63 -7.64
CA PRO A 12 3.16 -27.10 -6.76
C PRO A 12 2.71 -27.87 -5.52
N SER A 13 1.58 -27.50 -4.93
CA SER A 13 1.06 -28.17 -3.73
C SER A 13 0.55 -29.60 -3.96
N GLN A 14 0.45 -30.03 -5.21
CA GLN A 14 0.07 -31.40 -5.56
C GLN A 14 1.26 -32.35 -5.63
N TYR A 15 2.47 -31.80 -5.50
CA TYR A 15 3.68 -32.59 -5.50
C TYR A 15 4.25 -32.65 -4.09
N ASP A 16 4.18 -33.80 -3.49
CA ASP A 16 4.85 -34.07 -2.22
C ASP A 16 6.37 -34.06 -2.42
N HIS A 17 6.80 -34.39 -3.64
CA HIS A 17 8.19 -34.43 -4.05
C HIS A 17 8.36 -33.75 -5.39
N ILE A 18 9.23 -32.76 -5.46
CA ILE A 18 9.62 -32.15 -6.73
C ILE A 18 10.84 -32.89 -7.27
N VAL A 19 10.63 -33.48 -8.41
CA VAL A 19 11.63 -34.26 -9.10
C VAL A 19 12.58 -33.35 -9.85
N ARG A 20 13.88 -33.56 -9.66
CA ARG A 20 14.93 -32.82 -10.30
C ARG A 20 15.75 -33.73 -11.20
N LYS A 21 16.09 -33.27 -12.39
CA LYS A 21 17.15 -33.87 -13.15
C LYS A 21 18.48 -33.34 -12.64
N ASN A 22 19.28 -34.18 -12.00
CA ASN A 22 20.62 -33.79 -11.60
C ASN A 22 21.62 -34.04 -12.74
N PRO A 23 22.08 -33.01 -13.44
CA PRO A 23 23.00 -33.20 -14.56
C PRO A 23 24.41 -33.62 -14.14
N THR A 24 24.77 -33.44 -12.88
CA THR A 24 26.14 -33.62 -12.38
C THR A 24 26.34 -34.84 -11.52
N LYS A 25 25.33 -35.68 -11.39
CA LYS A 25 25.35 -36.92 -10.59
C LYS A 25 25.82 -36.77 -9.16
N ASP A 26 25.22 -37.48 -8.28
CA ASP A 26 25.66 -37.97 -6.96
C ASP A 26 26.47 -37.05 -6.03
N SER A 27 27.23 -36.12 -6.53
CA SER A 27 28.08 -35.24 -5.73
C SER A 27 27.31 -34.25 -4.86
N LYS A 28 25.98 -34.20 -4.99
CA LYS A 28 25.13 -33.23 -4.28
C LYS A 28 23.97 -33.85 -3.49
N GLY A 29 23.98 -35.15 -3.29
CA GLY A 29 22.97 -35.82 -2.46
C GLY A 29 21.58 -35.88 -3.09
N TYR A 30 21.50 -36.24 -4.36
CA TYR A 30 20.24 -36.56 -5.02
C TYR A 30 20.08 -38.05 -5.17
N ASP A 31 18.91 -38.56 -4.88
CA ASP A 31 18.53 -39.94 -5.13
C ASP A 31 17.94 -40.11 -6.53
N LYS A 32 18.38 -41.15 -7.20
CA LYS A 32 17.83 -41.52 -8.49
C LYS A 32 16.53 -42.27 -8.32
N MET A 33 15.48 -41.80 -8.95
CA MET A 33 14.19 -42.48 -9.01
C MET A 33 13.84 -42.86 -10.46
N VAL A 34 13.22 -44.02 -10.62
CA VAL A 34 12.69 -44.47 -11.88
C VAL A 34 11.18 -44.47 -11.80
N GLY A 35 10.55 -43.59 -12.56
CA GLY A 35 9.09 -43.54 -12.70
C GLY A 35 8.64 -44.11 -14.06
N PRO A 36 7.32 -44.19 -14.30
CA PRO A 36 6.73 -44.70 -15.55
C PRO A 36 7.16 -43.96 -16.80
N GLU A 37 7.67 -42.75 -16.65
CA GLU A 37 8.01 -41.84 -17.74
C GLU A 37 9.52 -41.56 -17.84
N GLY A 38 10.36 -42.31 -17.14
CA GLY A 38 11.82 -42.18 -17.20
C GLY A 38 12.52 -42.02 -15.87
N GLU A 39 13.78 -41.68 -15.91
CA GLU A 39 14.61 -41.48 -14.74
C GLU A 39 14.51 -40.04 -14.21
N PHE A 40 14.33 -39.92 -12.93
CA PHE A 40 14.26 -38.65 -12.23
C PHE A 40 15.24 -38.66 -11.06
N TYR A 41 15.66 -37.48 -10.64
CA TYR A 41 16.48 -37.30 -9.46
C TYR A 41 15.70 -36.50 -8.40
N LEU A 42 15.61 -37.03 -7.22
CA LEU A 42 14.97 -36.42 -6.07
C LEU A 42 16.04 -35.97 -5.09
N ARG A 43 15.95 -34.76 -4.60
CA ARG A 43 16.78 -34.31 -3.49
C ARG A 43 16.04 -34.53 -2.18
N ASP A 44 16.58 -35.42 -1.35
CA ASP A 44 15.97 -35.96 -0.14
C ASP A 44 15.49 -34.94 0.89
N LYS A 45 15.95 -33.73 0.87
CA LYS A 45 15.73 -32.78 1.96
C LYS A 45 15.12 -31.46 1.53
N ILE A 46 14.69 -31.34 0.29
CA ILE A 46 14.08 -30.12 -0.22
C ILE A 46 12.64 -30.40 -0.60
N ASP A 47 11.78 -29.83 0.20
CA ASP A 47 10.36 -29.75 -0.08
C ASP A 47 10.07 -28.47 -0.85
N PHE A 48 9.66 -28.60 -2.10
CA PHE A 48 9.25 -27.49 -2.96
C PHE A 48 7.75 -27.27 -3.00
N ALA A 49 7.01 -27.96 -2.16
CA ALA A 49 5.59 -27.72 -2.01
C ALA A 49 5.34 -26.50 -1.10
N PRO A 50 4.25 -25.77 -1.32
CA PRO A 50 3.80 -24.76 -0.38
C PRO A 50 3.43 -25.45 0.95
N GLN A 51 3.65 -24.75 2.05
CA GLN A 51 3.24 -25.25 3.36
C GLN A 51 1.71 -25.26 3.44
N LYS A 52 1.16 -26.27 4.14
CA LYS A 52 -0.29 -26.39 4.34
C LYS A 52 -0.87 -25.12 4.98
N GLY A 53 -2.09 -24.81 4.62
CA GLY A 53 -2.78 -23.63 5.10
C GLY A 53 -2.66 -22.45 4.14
N ILE A 54 -2.22 -21.30 4.61
CA ILE A 54 -2.24 -20.03 3.86
C ILE A 54 -1.42 -20.10 2.57
N GLN A 55 -0.20 -20.67 2.62
CA GLN A 55 0.63 -20.79 1.42
C GLN A 55 -0.01 -21.71 0.37
N GLU A 56 -0.54 -22.84 0.78
CA GLU A 56 -1.21 -23.78 -0.13
C GLU A 56 -2.45 -23.14 -0.75
N ASN A 57 -3.28 -22.47 0.06
CA ASN A 57 -4.49 -21.82 -0.41
C ASN A 57 -4.16 -20.70 -1.42
N ALA A 58 -3.20 -19.83 -1.11
CA ALA A 58 -2.78 -18.78 -2.02
C ALA A 58 -2.15 -19.31 -3.31
N CYS A 59 -1.41 -20.42 -3.23
CA CYS A 59 -0.86 -21.08 -4.40
C CYS A 59 -1.95 -21.67 -5.32
N ARG A 60 -3.04 -22.20 -4.73
CA ARG A 60 -4.19 -22.76 -5.47
C ARG A 60 -5.16 -21.71 -6.00
N ASP A 61 -5.08 -20.50 -5.51
CA ASP A 61 -5.99 -19.42 -5.90
C ASP A 61 -5.81 -19.04 -7.37
N ASN A 62 -6.93 -18.89 -8.07
CA ASN A 62 -6.99 -18.51 -9.48
C ASN A 62 -7.53 -17.08 -9.67
N SER A 63 -7.45 -16.23 -8.66
CA SER A 63 -7.82 -14.82 -8.80
C SER A 63 -6.90 -14.11 -9.80
N ASP A 64 -7.45 -13.08 -10.46
CA ASP A 64 -6.68 -12.26 -11.40
C ASP A 64 -5.57 -11.50 -10.67
N VAL A 65 -5.85 -11.06 -9.43
CA VAL A 65 -4.90 -10.39 -8.55
C VAL A 65 -4.90 -11.05 -7.16
N ILE A 66 -3.71 -11.30 -6.63
CA ILE A 66 -3.53 -11.86 -5.29
C ILE A 66 -2.56 -10.97 -4.51
N PHE A 67 -2.97 -10.51 -3.35
CA PHE A 67 -2.07 -9.84 -2.42
C PHE A 67 -1.60 -10.81 -1.32
N LEU A 68 -0.29 -10.82 -1.10
CA LEU A 68 0.36 -11.54 -0.02
C LEU A 68 0.99 -10.53 0.93
N ALA A 69 0.34 -10.20 2.01
CA ALA A 69 0.90 -9.28 2.98
C ALA A 69 0.84 -9.86 4.39
N GLY A 70 1.54 -9.27 5.32
CA GLY A 70 1.54 -9.71 6.71
C GLY A 70 2.93 -9.79 7.29
N ALA A 71 3.10 -10.63 8.29
CA ALA A 71 4.34 -10.74 9.04
C ALA A 71 5.57 -10.99 8.14
N ILE A 72 6.71 -10.45 8.57
CA ILE A 72 8.00 -10.78 7.96
C ILE A 72 8.26 -12.29 8.12
N GLN A 73 8.87 -12.90 7.11
CA GLN A 73 9.29 -14.30 7.10
C GLN A 73 8.14 -15.34 7.03
N MET A 74 6.93 -14.95 6.66
CA MET A 74 5.87 -15.94 6.38
C MET A 74 6.10 -16.74 5.06
N GLY A 75 7.16 -16.43 4.32
CA GLY A 75 7.53 -17.15 3.10
C GLY A 75 6.84 -16.64 1.83
N LYS A 76 6.49 -15.36 1.78
CA LYS A 76 5.80 -14.70 0.64
C LYS A 76 6.55 -14.89 -0.68
N THR A 77 7.83 -14.52 -0.70
CA THR A 77 8.70 -14.62 -1.89
C THR A 77 8.83 -16.08 -2.37
N TYR A 78 9.01 -17.01 -1.43
CA TYR A 78 9.07 -18.44 -1.75
C TYR A 78 7.76 -18.93 -2.41
N LEU A 79 6.61 -18.51 -1.89
CA LEU A 79 5.32 -18.83 -2.47
C LEU A 79 5.15 -18.28 -3.89
N GLN A 80 5.56 -17.04 -4.14
CA GLN A 80 5.52 -16.44 -5.47
C GLN A 80 6.37 -17.26 -6.47
N MET A 81 7.55 -17.69 -6.04
CA MET A 81 8.43 -18.53 -6.86
C MET A 81 7.80 -19.90 -7.14
N LEU A 82 7.16 -20.52 -6.17
CA LEU A 82 6.44 -21.79 -6.38
C LEU A 82 5.27 -21.63 -7.35
N LYS A 83 4.48 -20.56 -7.17
CA LYS A 83 3.34 -20.30 -8.05
C LYS A 83 3.76 -20.04 -9.51
N ALA A 84 4.95 -19.48 -9.73
CA ALA A 84 5.50 -19.30 -11.07
C ALA A 84 5.68 -20.62 -11.82
N LEU A 85 5.85 -21.74 -11.12
CA LEU A 85 5.98 -23.06 -11.73
C LEU A 85 4.64 -23.64 -12.23
N TYR A 86 3.53 -23.02 -11.85
CA TYR A 86 2.18 -23.50 -12.16
C TYR A 86 1.92 -23.67 -13.67
N GLY A 87 2.45 -22.78 -14.48
CA GLY A 87 2.24 -22.78 -15.93
C GLY A 87 3.38 -23.34 -16.75
N MET A 88 4.46 -23.83 -16.14
CA MET A 88 5.67 -24.20 -16.87
C MET A 88 5.50 -25.39 -17.81
N ASP A 89 4.49 -26.22 -17.64
CA ASP A 89 4.12 -27.33 -18.54
C ASP A 89 3.26 -26.86 -19.72
N LYS A 90 2.85 -25.61 -19.77
CA LYS A 90 2.05 -25.04 -20.84
C LYS A 90 2.95 -24.44 -21.92
N PRO A 91 2.79 -24.86 -23.19
CA PRO A 91 3.58 -24.32 -24.28
C PRO A 91 3.47 -22.79 -24.37
N GLY A 92 4.63 -22.11 -24.37
CA GLY A 92 4.68 -20.67 -24.49
C GLY A 92 4.33 -19.87 -23.24
N TYR A 93 4.15 -20.52 -22.08
CA TYR A 93 3.95 -19.81 -20.82
C TYR A 93 5.12 -18.88 -20.50
N SER A 94 4.80 -17.69 -20.02
CA SER A 94 5.80 -16.72 -19.62
C SER A 94 5.47 -16.12 -18.25
N GLY A 95 6.46 -16.09 -17.38
CA GLY A 95 6.41 -15.46 -16.08
C GLY A 95 7.36 -14.26 -16.00
N ARG A 96 7.00 -13.29 -15.17
CA ARG A 96 7.88 -12.20 -14.74
C ARG A 96 7.93 -12.17 -13.23
N PHE A 97 9.13 -12.18 -12.71
CA PHE A 97 9.38 -11.97 -11.29
C PHE A 97 10.06 -10.60 -11.15
N ILE A 98 9.33 -9.65 -10.62
CA ILE A 98 9.70 -8.25 -10.55
C ILE A 98 10.12 -7.93 -9.13
N SER A 99 11.38 -7.50 -8.93
CA SER A 99 11.78 -6.75 -7.75
C SER A 99 11.77 -5.27 -8.10
N VAL A 100 11.25 -4.42 -7.23
CA VAL A 100 11.26 -2.98 -7.53
C VAL A 100 12.69 -2.45 -7.58
N ARG A 101 13.57 -2.97 -6.74
CA ARG A 101 14.99 -2.59 -6.72
C ARG A 101 15.80 -3.44 -7.69
N LEU A 102 16.52 -2.77 -8.60
CA LEU A 102 17.37 -3.43 -9.59
C LEU A 102 18.37 -4.43 -8.98
N GLN A 103 18.95 -4.09 -7.83
CA GLN A 103 20.00 -4.91 -7.20
C GLN A 103 19.49 -6.26 -6.72
N ASP A 104 18.21 -6.35 -6.33
CA ASP A 104 17.62 -7.56 -5.77
C ASP A 104 17.35 -8.65 -6.83
N SER A 105 17.19 -8.26 -8.09
CA SER A 105 17.01 -9.20 -9.20
C SER A 105 18.32 -9.63 -9.88
N LYS A 106 19.46 -9.02 -9.52
CA LYS A 106 20.77 -9.32 -10.13
C LYS A 106 21.37 -10.62 -9.61
N LYS A 107 22.27 -11.17 -10.43
CA LYS A 107 23.13 -12.31 -10.06
C LYS A 107 23.83 -12.03 -8.72
N GLY A 108 23.74 -12.99 -7.81
CA GLY A 108 24.39 -12.92 -6.51
C GLY A 108 23.49 -12.39 -5.38
N SER A 109 22.32 -11.81 -5.70
CA SER A 109 21.31 -11.46 -4.71
C SER A 109 20.72 -12.70 -4.02
N SER A 110 20.04 -12.49 -2.88
CA SER A 110 19.31 -13.58 -2.21
C SER A 110 18.20 -14.13 -3.11
N LEU A 111 17.42 -13.25 -3.75
CA LEU A 111 16.35 -13.65 -4.67
C LEU A 111 16.88 -14.50 -5.85
N TYR A 112 18.01 -14.12 -6.44
CA TYR A 112 18.61 -14.92 -7.50
C TYR A 112 19.03 -16.31 -7.01
N ARG A 113 19.61 -16.41 -5.80
CA ARG A 113 19.99 -17.71 -5.23
C ARG A 113 18.79 -18.59 -4.98
N ASP A 114 17.71 -18.02 -4.45
CA ASP A 114 16.46 -18.75 -4.23
C ASP A 114 15.82 -19.19 -5.56
N ALA A 115 15.85 -18.33 -6.58
CA ALA A 115 15.39 -18.68 -7.92
C ALA A 115 16.21 -19.82 -8.55
N VAL A 116 17.53 -19.80 -8.41
CA VAL A 116 18.40 -20.91 -8.86
C VAL A 116 18.09 -22.20 -8.09
N GLU A 117 17.86 -22.09 -6.79
CA GLU A 117 17.51 -23.23 -5.95
C GLU A 117 16.16 -23.84 -6.36
N ILE A 118 15.14 -23.03 -6.59
CA ILE A 118 13.78 -23.48 -6.90
C ILE A 118 13.65 -23.78 -8.40
N TRP A 119 13.90 -22.80 -9.26
CA TRP A 119 13.65 -22.93 -10.69
C TRP A 119 14.81 -23.58 -11.44
N GLY A 120 16.04 -23.17 -11.14
CA GLY A 120 17.22 -23.63 -11.86
C GLY A 120 17.52 -25.12 -11.69
N ASN A 121 17.07 -25.70 -10.59
CA ASN A 121 17.18 -27.13 -10.34
C ASN A 121 15.89 -27.92 -10.63
N PHE A 122 14.87 -27.26 -11.17
CA PHE A 122 13.60 -27.90 -11.45
C PHE A 122 13.53 -28.37 -12.89
N ALA A 123 13.27 -29.68 -13.07
CA ALA A 123 13.25 -30.34 -14.39
C ALA A 123 14.54 -30.08 -15.21
N GLU A 124 14.42 -29.81 -16.49
CA GLU A 124 15.53 -29.50 -17.39
C GLU A 124 15.68 -27.99 -17.60
N CYS A 125 15.53 -27.21 -16.54
CA CYS A 125 15.67 -25.77 -16.62
C CYS A 125 17.06 -25.36 -17.10
N GLN A 126 17.08 -24.47 -18.08
CA GLN A 126 18.28 -23.73 -18.50
C GLN A 126 18.12 -22.29 -18.00
N TYR A 127 19.17 -21.70 -17.45
CA TYR A 127 19.12 -20.33 -16.98
C TYR A 127 20.37 -19.53 -17.33
N THR A 128 20.17 -18.25 -17.56
CA THR A 128 21.23 -17.29 -17.84
C THR A 128 21.68 -16.60 -16.55
N SER A 129 22.92 -16.16 -16.53
CA SER A 129 23.49 -15.38 -15.44
C SER A 129 23.69 -13.91 -15.86
N SER A 130 22.82 -13.40 -16.72
CA SER A 130 22.80 -11.99 -17.14
C SER A 130 22.24 -11.08 -16.03
N ASP A 131 22.27 -9.76 -16.25
CA ASP A 131 21.68 -8.78 -15.35
C ASP A 131 20.16 -9.01 -15.12
N TYR A 132 19.51 -9.64 -16.11
CA TYR A 132 18.13 -10.11 -16.04
C TYR A 132 18.11 -11.63 -16.24
N PRO A 133 18.23 -12.42 -15.17
CA PRO A 133 18.27 -13.86 -15.30
C PRO A 133 16.96 -14.42 -15.87
N ALA A 134 17.08 -15.25 -16.89
CA ALA A 134 15.97 -15.98 -17.49
C ALA A 134 16.11 -17.45 -17.18
N PHE A 135 15.03 -18.05 -16.70
CA PHE A 135 14.89 -19.49 -16.46
C PHE A 135 13.95 -20.04 -17.52
N THR A 136 14.40 -21.00 -18.32
CA THR A 136 13.67 -21.52 -19.47
C THR A 136 13.56 -23.03 -19.41
N TRP A 137 12.42 -23.54 -19.87
CA TRP A 137 12.17 -24.97 -20.04
C TRP A 137 11.98 -25.26 -21.54
N PRO A 138 13.04 -25.73 -22.24
CA PRO A 138 13.03 -25.83 -23.69
C PRO A 138 11.95 -26.76 -24.26
N GLN A 139 11.53 -27.78 -23.50
CA GLN A 139 10.52 -28.75 -23.97
C GLN A 139 9.14 -28.09 -24.15
N THR A 140 8.81 -27.09 -23.36
CA THR A 140 7.53 -26.39 -23.41
C THR A 140 7.67 -24.97 -23.96
N ASN A 141 8.90 -24.53 -24.22
CA ASN A 141 9.19 -23.12 -24.53
C ASN A 141 8.59 -22.16 -23.51
N SER A 142 8.52 -22.59 -22.26
CA SER A 142 8.08 -21.75 -21.13
C SER A 142 9.26 -21.05 -20.47
N SER A 143 9.00 -19.92 -19.82
CA SER A 143 10.08 -19.13 -19.21
C SER A 143 9.60 -18.32 -18.02
N VAL A 144 10.51 -18.05 -17.08
CA VAL A 144 10.36 -17.02 -16.04
C VAL A 144 11.57 -16.11 -16.09
N LEU A 145 11.33 -14.82 -16.27
CA LEU A 145 12.36 -13.79 -16.29
C LEU A 145 12.34 -13.00 -14.98
N MET A 146 13.48 -12.89 -14.33
CA MET A 146 13.67 -11.95 -13.23
C MET A 146 13.97 -10.56 -13.80
N THR A 147 13.29 -9.54 -13.30
CA THR A 147 13.43 -8.19 -13.79
C THR A 147 13.18 -7.15 -12.68
N HIS A 148 13.27 -5.88 -13.01
CA HIS A 148 13.03 -4.81 -12.05
C HIS A 148 11.96 -3.83 -12.54
N SER A 149 11.51 -2.97 -11.62
CA SER A 149 10.61 -1.85 -11.91
C SER A 149 11.10 -0.56 -11.25
N ASN A 150 12.42 -0.33 -11.26
CA ASN A 150 13.05 0.83 -10.64
C ASN A 150 13.03 2.02 -11.62
N PHE A 151 11.89 2.72 -11.69
CA PHE A 151 11.68 3.90 -12.50
C PHE A 151 11.01 5.00 -11.68
N ASN A 152 11.45 6.23 -11.86
CA ASN A 152 10.76 7.39 -11.31
C ASN A 152 9.62 7.80 -12.26
N VAL A 153 8.40 7.39 -11.96
CA VAL A 153 7.22 7.68 -12.81
C VAL A 153 6.72 9.12 -12.72
N ASP A 154 7.24 9.90 -11.79
CA ASP A 154 6.97 11.35 -11.71
C ASP A 154 7.85 12.13 -12.73
N ASN A 155 8.93 11.52 -13.20
CA ASN A 155 9.72 12.00 -14.31
C ASN A 155 9.09 11.54 -15.64
N PRO A 156 8.61 12.44 -16.51
CA PRO A 156 7.93 12.05 -17.76
C PRO A 156 8.78 11.17 -18.69
N SER A 157 10.11 11.40 -18.76
CA SER A 157 11.02 10.60 -19.58
C SER A 157 11.15 9.18 -19.03
N GLU A 158 11.41 9.04 -17.74
CA GLU A 158 11.53 7.72 -17.09
C GLU A 158 10.20 6.95 -17.10
N TYR A 159 9.06 7.66 -17.05
CA TYR A 159 7.77 7.03 -17.21
C TYR A 159 7.55 6.48 -18.63
N LEU A 160 8.06 7.17 -19.66
CA LEU A 160 8.04 6.62 -21.02
C LEU A 160 8.93 5.38 -21.14
N ASP A 161 10.14 5.42 -20.57
CA ASP A 161 11.06 4.29 -20.54
C ASP A 161 10.44 3.09 -19.81
N PHE A 162 9.79 3.35 -18.68
CA PHE A 162 9.01 2.33 -17.95
C PHE A 162 7.94 1.69 -18.84
N LYS A 163 7.15 2.51 -19.55
CA LYS A 163 6.09 1.97 -20.43
C LYS A 163 6.65 1.12 -21.55
N GLU A 164 7.73 1.54 -22.19
CA GLU A 164 8.40 0.76 -23.24
C GLU A 164 9.00 -0.54 -22.68
N PHE A 165 9.58 -0.48 -21.49
CA PHE A 165 10.10 -1.65 -20.80
C PHE A 165 8.99 -2.65 -20.47
N ALA A 166 7.89 -2.20 -19.86
CA ALA A 166 6.78 -3.07 -19.50
C ALA A 166 6.06 -3.66 -20.72
N LYS A 167 5.96 -2.92 -21.84
CA LYS A 167 5.43 -3.46 -23.12
C LYS A 167 6.18 -4.68 -23.60
N LYS A 168 7.51 -4.67 -23.50
CA LYS A 168 8.38 -5.79 -23.92
C LYS A 168 8.34 -6.98 -22.96
N ASN A 169 7.84 -6.76 -21.75
CA ASN A 169 7.83 -7.73 -20.67
C ASN A 169 6.43 -8.23 -20.28
N SER A 170 5.46 -8.23 -21.21
CA SER A 170 4.15 -8.84 -20.99
C SER A 170 4.28 -10.33 -20.64
N ALA A 171 3.43 -10.84 -19.75
CA ALA A 171 3.51 -12.21 -19.27
C ALA A 171 2.17 -12.74 -18.75
N SER A 172 2.02 -14.07 -18.76
CA SER A 172 0.87 -14.77 -18.19
C SER A 172 0.85 -14.71 -16.67
N TYR A 173 2.03 -14.70 -16.06
CA TYR A 173 2.21 -14.60 -14.61
C TYR A 173 3.15 -13.44 -14.29
N ILE A 174 2.71 -12.56 -13.41
CA ILE A 174 3.52 -11.44 -12.91
C ILE A 174 3.56 -11.51 -11.39
N ALA A 175 4.74 -11.72 -10.82
CA ALA A 175 5.00 -11.61 -9.40
C ALA A 175 5.77 -10.32 -9.11
N VAL A 176 5.31 -9.55 -8.14
CA VAL A 176 6.02 -8.36 -7.65
C VAL A 176 6.43 -8.61 -6.21
N ASP A 177 7.71 -8.62 -5.94
CA ASP A 177 8.25 -8.74 -4.59
C ASP A 177 8.55 -7.36 -4.02
N GLU A 178 8.24 -7.16 -2.73
CA GLU A 178 8.31 -5.87 -2.04
C GLU A 178 7.53 -4.77 -2.77
N ALA A 179 6.24 -5.05 -3.04
CA ALA A 179 5.38 -4.18 -3.85
C ALA A 179 5.12 -2.79 -3.25
N THR A 180 5.49 -2.52 -1.99
CA THR A 180 5.44 -1.20 -1.37
C THR A 180 6.40 -0.19 -1.99
N ASP A 181 7.42 -0.66 -2.70
CA ASP A 181 8.29 0.23 -3.49
C ASP A 181 7.67 0.62 -4.87
N MET A 182 6.45 0.14 -5.19
CA MET A 182 5.75 0.39 -6.47
C MET A 182 4.54 1.29 -6.27
N CYS A 183 4.38 2.34 -7.05
CA CYS A 183 3.17 3.18 -6.99
C CYS A 183 2.00 2.57 -7.79
N PHE A 184 0.77 3.07 -7.52
CA PHE A 184 -0.46 2.62 -8.18
C PHE A 184 -0.39 2.70 -9.71
N LYS A 185 0.14 3.78 -10.26
CA LYS A 185 0.30 4.00 -11.71
C LYS A 185 1.20 2.96 -12.38
N MET A 186 2.26 2.50 -11.69
CA MET A 186 3.11 1.43 -12.18
C MET A 186 2.39 0.09 -12.12
N TRP A 187 1.70 -0.16 -10.99
CA TRP A 187 0.93 -1.40 -10.81
C TRP A 187 -0.13 -1.57 -11.88
N THR A 188 -0.97 -0.54 -12.15
CA THR A 188 -2.02 -0.60 -13.18
C THR A 188 -1.45 -0.83 -14.57
N TYR A 189 -0.30 -0.24 -14.87
CA TYR A 189 0.35 -0.45 -16.15
C TYR A 189 0.89 -1.88 -16.30
N TRP A 190 1.51 -2.45 -15.28
CA TRP A 190 1.92 -3.85 -15.26
C TRP A 190 0.71 -4.79 -15.34
N PHE A 191 -0.36 -4.47 -14.63
CA PHE A 191 -1.61 -5.23 -14.67
C PHE A 191 -2.18 -5.29 -16.09
N ALA A 192 -2.17 -4.20 -16.84
CA ALA A 192 -2.56 -4.17 -18.25
C ALA A 192 -1.62 -5.00 -19.16
N ARG A 193 -0.42 -5.38 -18.71
CA ARG A 193 0.53 -6.26 -19.40
C ARG A 193 0.46 -7.72 -18.95
N ASN A 194 -0.33 -8.00 -17.93
CA ASN A 194 -0.61 -9.36 -17.49
C ASN A 194 -1.62 -10.01 -18.43
N ARG A 195 -1.09 -10.68 -19.44
CA ARG A 195 -1.88 -11.29 -20.51
C ARG A 195 -1.23 -12.59 -20.96
N ASP A 196 -2.05 -13.52 -21.36
CA ASP A 196 -1.61 -14.86 -21.73
C ASP A 196 -1.69 -15.12 -23.25
N ALA A 197 -0.67 -15.81 -23.75
CA ALA A 197 -0.63 -16.38 -25.10
C ALA A 197 -0.62 -17.92 -25.08
N SER A 198 -0.53 -18.54 -23.89
CA SER A 198 -0.46 -19.99 -23.68
C SER A 198 -1.82 -20.63 -23.39
N GLY A 199 -2.89 -19.84 -23.30
CA GLY A 199 -4.23 -20.28 -22.89
C GLY A 199 -4.39 -20.45 -21.37
N MET A 200 -3.46 -19.90 -20.58
CA MET A 200 -3.60 -19.84 -19.13
C MET A 200 -4.32 -18.58 -18.69
N LYS A 201 -5.09 -18.67 -17.61
CA LYS A 201 -5.63 -17.47 -16.99
C LYS A 201 -4.50 -16.61 -16.45
N PRO A 202 -4.38 -15.34 -16.88
CA PRO A 202 -3.39 -14.42 -16.32
C PRO A 202 -3.56 -14.25 -14.82
N CYS A 203 -2.43 -14.15 -14.10
CA CYS A 203 -2.43 -13.93 -12.66
C CYS A 203 -1.31 -12.96 -12.29
N MET A 204 -1.65 -11.98 -11.46
CA MET A 204 -0.69 -11.06 -10.86
C MET A 204 -0.68 -11.22 -9.35
N ILE A 205 0.50 -11.42 -8.77
CA ILE A 205 0.66 -11.63 -7.33
C ILE A 205 1.65 -10.62 -6.75
N LEU A 206 1.25 -9.91 -5.71
CA LEU A 206 2.07 -8.92 -5.04
C LEU A 206 2.40 -9.39 -3.64
N SER A 207 3.68 -9.41 -3.28
CA SER A 207 4.10 -9.59 -1.89
C SER A 207 4.59 -8.27 -1.31
N PHE A 208 4.21 -7.99 -0.07
CA PHE A 208 4.65 -6.78 0.61
C PHE A 208 4.53 -6.91 2.14
N ASN A 209 5.21 -6.01 2.84
CA ASN A 209 4.97 -5.79 4.26
C ASN A 209 3.94 -4.67 4.42
N PRO A 210 3.13 -4.68 5.49
CA PRO A 210 2.17 -3.61 5.72
C PRO A 210 2.85 -2.24 5.71
N GLU A 211 2.33 -1.33 4.88
CA GLU A 211 2.80 0.05 4.80
C GLU A 211 1.61 0.99 4.77
N TYR A 212 1.54 1.85 5.79
CA TYR A 212 0.49 2.85 5.92
C TYR A 212 0.59 3.87 4.77
N GLN A 213 -0.55 4.31 4.24
CA GLN A 213 -0.70 5.23 3.10
C GLN A 213 -0.30 4.68 1.72
N HIS A 214 0.14 3.44 1.61
CA HIS A 214 0.39 2.84 0.31
C HIS A 214 -0.91 2.39 -0.37
N PHE A 215 -0.95 2.40 -1.72
CA PHE A 215 -2.16 2.00 -2.47
C PHE A 215 -2.64 0.59 -2.14
N THR A 216 -1.73 -0.32 -1.80
CA THR A 216 -2.10 -1.69 -1.40
C THR A 216 -2.91 -1.73 -0.12
N THR A 217 -2.57 -0.88 0.86
CA THR A 217 -3.33 -0.73 2.10
C THR A 217 -4.69 -0.09 1.83
N GLN A 218 -4.74 0.92 0.94
CA GLN A 218 -6.00 1.53 0.53
C GLN A 218 -6.92 0.51 -0.16
N MET A 219 -6.39 -0.30 -1.08
CA MET A 219 -7.16 -1.37 -1.73
C MET A 219 -7.71 -2.39 -0.73
N LEU A 220 -6.94 -2.75 0.30
CA LEU A 220 -7.40 -3.69 1.33
C LEU A 220 -8.48 -3.08 2.23
N LEU A 221 -8.40 -1.78 2.55
CA LEU A 221 -9.44 -1.04 3.27
C LEU A 221 -10.74 -0.97 2.46
N ASP A 222 -10.67 -0.47 1.24
CA ASP A 222 -11.83 -0.28 0.37
C ASP A 222 -12.43 -1.63 -0.07
N GLY A 223 -11.58 -2.66 -0.20
CA GLY A 223 -11.98 -4.05 -0.42
C GLY A 223 -12.55 -4.75 0.80
N GLY A 224 -12.52 -4.13 1.99
CA GLY A 224 -13.06 -4.70 3.22
C GLY A 224 -12.26 -5.87 3.79
N TYR A 225 -10.98 -6.01 3.44
CA TYR A 225 -10.09 -7.04 3.98
C TYR A 225 -9.44 -6.65 5.30
N ILE A 226 -9.31 -5.35 5.53
CA ILE A 226 -8.86 -4.76 6.80
C ILE A 226 -9.91 -3.78 7.30
N GLY A 227 -10.05 -3.70 8.62
CA GLY A 227 -10.99 -2.80 9.28
C GLY A 227 -10.49 -1.35 9.32
N SER A 228 -11.34 -0.43 9.76
CA SER A 228 -10.96 0.98 10.00
C SER A 228 -9.91 1.14 11.10
N ASP A 229 -9.70 0.12 11.91
CA ASP A 229 -8.62 -0.01 12.89
C ASP A 229 -7.31 -0.53 12.30
N TYR A 230 -7.28 -0.77 10.97
CA TYR A 230 -6.15 -1.30 10.20
C TYR A 230 -5.72 -2.73 10.55
N PHE A 231 -6.54 -3.47 11.28
CA PHE A 231 -6.32 -4.91 11.46
C PHE A 231 -7.01 -5.71 10.36
N VAL A 232 -6.42 -6.84 10.06
CA VAL A 232 -7.00 -7.81 9.13
C VAL A 232 -8.32 -8.35 9.70
N ILE A 233 -9.31 -8.45 8.84
CA ILE A 233 -10.58 -9.12 9.14
C ILE A 233 -10.40 -10.62 8.81
N PRO A 234 -10.31 -11.52 9.81
CA PRO A 234 -9.92 -12.90 9.58
C PRO A 234 -10.83 -13.65 8.61
N GLU A 235 -12.13 -13.35 8.61
CA GLU A 235 -13.14 -13.96 7.75
C GLU A 235 -13.00 -13.56 6.28
N MET A 236 -12.24 -12.52 6.01
CA MET A 236 -11.97 -12.01 4.66
C MET A 236 -10.70 -12.60 4.05
N VAL A 237 -9.83 -13.22 4.85
CA VAL A 237 -8.60 -13.86 4.35
C VAL A 237 -8.96 -15.06 3.48
N GLY A 238 -8.51 -15.05 2.22
CA GLY A 238 -8.85 -16.08 1.24
C GLY A 238 -10.27 -15.99 0.66
N LYS A 239 -11.05 -14.99 1.04
CA LYS A 239 -12.36 -14.73 0.44
C LYS A 239 -12.21 -13.91 -0.84
N GLN A 240 -12.59 -14.49 -1.97
CA GLN A 240 -12.53 -13.80 -3.25
C GLN A 240 -13.54 -12.67 -3.31
N ARG A 241 -13.11 -11.50 -3.77
CA ARG A 241 -13.94 -10.37 -4.16
C ARG A 241 -13.63 -9.94 -5.59
N PHE A 242 -14.42 -9.01 -6.09
CA PHE A 242 -14.33 -8.53 -7.45
C PHE A 242 -14.17 -7.03 -7.48
N PHE A 243 -13.42 -6.54 -8.47
CA PHE A 243 -13.14 -5.12 -8.60
C PHE A 243 -13.08 -4.66 -10.06
N TYR A 244 -13.31 -3.37 -10.25
CA TYR A 244 -13.10 -2.65 -11.49
C TYR A 244 -12.39 -1.33 -11.19
N ILE A 245 -11.40 -0.96 -12.00
CA ILE A 245 -10.64 0.29 -11.85
C ILE A 245 -11.30 1.33 -12.76
N ASP A 246 -11.95 2.34 -12.16
CA ASP A 246 -12.68 3.40 -12.86
C ASP A 246 -11.90 4.73 -12.79
N GLY A 247 -10.62 4.71 -13.12
CA GLY A 247 -9.76 5.91 -13.11
C GLY A 247 -8.31 5.63 -12.78
N ASP A 248 -7.56 6.70 -12.58
CA ASP A 248 -6.11 6.64 -12.40
C ASP A 248 -5.66 6.57 -10.93
N GLU A 249 -6.61 6.59 -9.98
CA GLU A 249 -6.35 6.62 -8.54
C GLU A 249 -6.95 5.39 -7.84
N PRO A 250 -6.33 4.89 -6.74
CA PRO A 250 -6.82 3.71 -6.03
C PRO A 250 -8.23 3.88 -5.45
N GLU A 251 -8.64 5.11 -5.16
CA GLU A 251 -9.99 5.44 -4.67
C GLU A 251 -11.08 5.22 -5.72
N ASN A 252 -10.71 5.16 -6.99
CA ASN A 252 -11.65 4.93 -8.08
C ASN A 252 -11.90 3.44 -8.35
N ILE A 253 -11.49 2.57 -7.43
CA ILE A 253 -11.75 1.14 -7.53
C ILE A 253 -13.16 0.84 -7.00
N ILE A 254 -13.98 0.22 -7.83
CA ILE A 254 -15.33 -0.23 -7.49
C ILE A 254 -15.26 -1.69 -7.07
N TRP A 255 -15.69 -1.98 -5.84
CA TRP A 255 -15.64 -3.31 -5.24
C TRP A 255 -17.02 -3.95 -5.15
N GLY A 256 -17.08 -5.30 -5.19
CA GLY A 256 -18.32 -6.07 -4.96
C GLY A 256 -18.01 -7.54 -4.67
N ASP A 257 -19.08 -8.28 -4.30
CA ASP A 257 -18.97 -9.71 -4.00
C ASP A 257 -19.20 -10.59 -5.24
N THR A 258 -19.72 -10.00 -6.33
CA THR A 258 -19.91 -10.70 -7.61
C THR A 258 -19.48 -9.81 -8.79
N ARG A 259 -19.14 -10.46 -9.92
CA ARG A 259 -18.82 -9.74 -11.17
C ARG A 259 -20.00 -8.89 -11.65
N ALA A 260 -21.21 -9.46 -11.60
CA ALA A 260 -22.43 -8.79 -12.03
C ALA A 260 -22.72 -7.51 -11.21
N GLU A 261 -22.54 -7.58 -9.88
CA GLU A 261 -22.69 -6.43 -9.00
C GLU A 261 -21.71 -5.30 -9.37
N VAL A 262 -20.42 -5.63 -9.53
CA VAL A 262 -19.41 -4.64 -9.89
C VAL A 262 -19.66 -4.05 -11.27
N ALA A 263 -19.99 -4.88 -12.26
CA ALA A 263 -20.30 -4.42 -13.62
C ALA A 263 -21.49 -3.45 -13.66
N ALA A 264 -22.54 -3.74 -12.88
CA ALA A 264 -23.71 -2.87 -12.76
C ALA A 264 -23.36 -1.54 -12.06
N ARG A 265 -22.61 -1.58 -10.95
CA ARG A 265 -22.20 -0.38 -10.19
C ARG A 265 -21.24 0.51 -10.97
N ALA A 266 -20.33 -0.08 -11.73
CA ALA A 266 -19.38 0.63 -12.58
C ALA A 266 -20.00 1.15 -13.88
N ASN A 267 -21.25 0.77 -14.19
CA ASN A 267 -21.94 1.12 -15.42
C ASN A 267 -21.08 0.85 -16.67
N ILE A 268 -20.44 -0.34 -16.71
CA ILE A 268 -19.50 -0.71 -17.76
C ILE A 268 -20.21 -0.79 -19.10
N VAL A 269 -19.73 -0.02 -20.07
CA VAL A 269 -20.22 -0.02 -21.44
C VAL A 269 -19.26 -0.80 -22.33
N ILE A 270 -19.77 -1.84 -22.98
CA ILE A 270 -19.05 -2.64 -23.98
C ILE A 270 -19.34 -2.10 -25.37
N THR A 271 -18.30 -1.89 -26.17
CA THR A 271 -18.45 -1.45 -27.55
C THR A 271 -19.06 -2.56 -28.42
N GLU A 272 -19.68 -2.21 -29.54
CA GLU A 272 -20.23 -3.19 -30.50
C GLU A 272 -19.21 -4.22 -30.97
N LYS A 273 -17.94 -3.81 -31.14
CA LYS A 273 -16.84 -4.72 -31.53
C LYS A 273 -16.49 -5.73 -30.44
N GLU A 274 -16.47 -5.29 -29.20
CA GLU A 274 -16.23 -6.16 -28.04
C GLU A 274 -17.38 -7.13 -27.83
N ALA A 275 -18.62 -6.65 -27.94
CA ALA A 275 -19.82 -7.50 -27.88
C ALA A 275 -19.83 -8.55 -29.01
N ALA A 276 -19.43 -8.18 -30.22
CA ALA A 276 -19.28 -9.12 -31.34
C ALA A 276 -18.17 -10.14 -31.13
N ALA A 277 -17.15 -9.80 -30.32
CA ALA A 277 -16.11 -10.71 -29.88
C ALA A 277 -16.53 -11.58 -28.67
N GLY A 278 -17.77 -11.44 -28.19
CA GLY A 278 -18.31 -12.20 -27.06
C GLY A 278 -17.93 -11.67 -25.69
N ILE A 279 -17.38 -10.45 -25.60
CA ILE A 279 -17.01 -9.81 -24.32
C ILE A 279 -18.25 -9.23 -23.67
N THR A 280 -18.43 -9.52 -22.41
CA THR A 280 -19.52 -8.99 -21.57
C THR A 280 -18.98 -7.97 -20.54
N PRO A 281 -19.83 -7.11 -19.96
CA PRO A 281 -19.41 -6.23 -18.86
C PRO A 281 -18.76 -6.98 -17.69
N GLU A 282 -19.20 -8.19 -17.41
CA GLU A 282 -18.65 -9.04 -16.33
C GLU A 282 -17.23 -9.54 -16.63
N ASP A 283 -16.87 -9.72 -17.89
CA ASP A 283 -15.52 -10.18 -18.29
C ASP A 283 -14.44 -9.11 -18.02
N VAL A 284 -14.85 -7.84 -17.99
CA VAL A 284 -13.96 -6.71 -17.69
C VAL A 284 -13.63 -6.65 -16.19
N VAL A 285 -14.56 -7.11 -15.35
CA VAL A 285 -14.39 -7.14 -13.89
C VAL A 285 -13.37 -8.21 -13.48
N LYS A 286 -12.47 -7.85 -12.59
CA LYS A 286 -11.37 -8.71 -12.14
C LYS A 286 -11.62 -9.29 -10.76
N SER A 287 -11.14 -10.51 -10.55
CA SER A 287 -11.18 -11.16 -9.24
C SER A 287 -9.93 -10.82 -8.42
N PHE A 288 -10.13 -10.66 -7.14
CA PHE A 288 -9.08 -10.31 -6.18
C PHE A 288 -9.16 -11.21 -4.97
N ASN A 289 -8.00 -11.55 -4.42
CA ASN A 289 -7.92 -12.22 -3.14
C ASN A 289 -6.74 -11.71 -2.30
N PHE A 290 -6.86 -11.88 -1.00
CA PHE A 290 -5.87 -11.46 -0.04
C PHE A 290 -5.53 -12.60 0.91
N TYR A 291 -4.23 -12.79 1.11
CA TYR A 291 -3.70 -13.76 2.06
C TYR A 291 -2.69 -13.09 2.99
N THR A 292 -2.81 -13.41 4.25
CA THR A 292 -1.90 -12.95 5.29
C THR A 292 -1.63 -14.08 6.27
N GLY A 293 -0.50 -14.00 6.96
CA GLY A 293 -0.13 -14.99 7.98
C GLY A 293 0.89 -14.43 8.94
N GLU A 294 1.09 -15.15 10.01
CA GLU A 294 2.12 -14.86 11.00
C GLU A 294 3.44 -15.55 10.64
N ALA A 295 4.54 -15.08 11.24
CA ALA A 295 5.83 -15.76 11.10
C ALA A 295 5.80 -17.19 11.64
N ALA A 296 4.91 -17.47 12.59
CA ALA A 296 4.68 -18.80 13.16
C ALA A 296 4.10 -19.80 12.15
N ASP A 297 3.45 -19.33 11.09
CA ASP A 297 2.92 -20.18 10.02
C ASP A 297 4.03 -20.77 9.14
N ASN A 298 5.24 -20.19 9.20
CA ASN A 298 6.40 -20.70 8.48
C ASN A 298 7.14 -21.79 9.28
N LEU A 299 6.60 -22.99 9.28
CA LEU A 299 7.14 -24.14 10.03
C LEU A 299 8.58 -24.50 9.62
N LYS A 300 8.96 -24.27 8.34
CA LYS A 300 10.34 -24.49 7.88
C LYS A 300 11.31 -23.55 8.57
N LEU A 301 10.95 -22.29 8.68
CA LEU A 301 11.76 -21.29 9.37
C LEU A 301 11.85 -21.56 10.87
N LEU A 302 10.70 -21.90 11.47
CA LEU A 302 10.65 -22.29 12.90
C LEU A 302 11.61 -23.42 13.22
N ASN A 303 11.54 -24.49 12.42
CA ASN A 303 12.39 -25.66 12.61
C ASN A 303 13.87 -25.38 12.33
N ALA A 304 14.17 -24.58 11.28
CA ALA A 304 15.54 -24.25 10.91
C ALA A 304 16.24 -23.34 11.93
N THR A 305 15.49 -22.48 12.61
CA THR A 305 16.05 -21.48 13.55
C THR A 305 15.77 -21.82 15.01
N SER A 306 15.15 -22.98 15.30
CA SER A 306 14.71 -23.36 16.64
C SER A 306 13.90 -22.24 17.34
N GLY A 307 13.10 -21.51 16.56
CA GLY A 307 12.30 -20.37 17.04
C GLY A 307 13.06 -19.04 17.19
N GLY A 308 14.37 -19.01 16.94
CA GLY A 308 15.21 -17.80 17.11
C GLY A 308 14.75 -16.59 16.27
N ALA A 309 14.25 -16.84 15.05
CA ALA A 309 13.70 -15.78 14.20
C ALA A 309 12.51 -15.08 14.84
N ILE A 310 11.59 -15.85 15.45
CA ILE A 310 10.44 -15.30 16.17
C ILE A 310 10.87 -14.60 17.46
N ALA A 311 11.84 -15.15 18.18
CA ALA A 311 12.39 -14.52 19.37
C ALA A 311 12.95 -13.11 19.06
N ASN A 312 13.65 -12.95 17.94
CA ASN A 312 14.14 -11.64 17.49
C ASN A 312 13.00 -10.65 17.20
N MET A 313 11.88 -11.11 16.61
CA MET A 313 10.70 -10.26 16.42
C MET A 313 10.03 -9.83 17.73
N HIS A 314 10.13 -10.65 18.77
CA HIS A 314 9.67 -10.28 20.10
C HIS A 314 10.53 -9.21 20.77
N ALA A 315 11.81 -9.14 20.43
CA ALA A 315 12.73 -8.13 20.94
C ALA A 315 12.45 -6.71 20.42
N VAL A 316 11.72 -6.61 19.29
CA VAL A 316 11.29 -5.32 18.74
C VAL A 316 10.08 -4.81 19.51
N GLY A 317 10.09 -3.53 19.90
CA GLY A 317 9.06 -2.94 20.76
C GLY A 317 7.80 -2.45 20.03
N GLY A 318 6.73 -2.24 20.79
CA GLY A 318 5.57 -1.42 20.43
C GLY A 318 4.86 -1.76 19.13
N THR A 319 4.54 -0.74 18.35
CA THR A 319 3.78 -0.82 17.11
C THR A 319 4.55 -1.55 16.00
N GLN A 320 5.89 -1.45 15.97
CA GLN A 320 6.71 -2.23 15.06
C GLN A 320 6.47 -3.74 15.21
N ARG A 321 6.30 -4.23 16.46
CA ARG A 321 5.94 -5.63 16.71
C ARG A 321 4.58 -5.98 16.10
N LYS A 322 3.58 -5.08 16.16
CA LYS A 322 2.26 -5.32 15.57
C LYS A 322 2.37 -5.45 14.04
N VAL A 323 3.12 -4.58 13.39
CA VAL A 323 3.37 -4.66 11.93
C VAL A 323 4.10 -5.96 11.57
N LEU A 324 5.22 -6.24 12.24
CA LEU A 324 6.09 -7.36 11.89
C LEU A 324 5.50 -8.73 12.24
N LYS A 325 4.70 -8.81 13.30
CA LYS A 325 4.16 -10.07 13.82
C LYS A 325 2.68 -10.28 13.51
N GLN A 326 1.86 -9.24 13.58
CA GLN A 326 0.41 -9.33 13.50
C GLN A 326 -0.17 -8.82 12.18
N GLY A 327 0.67 -8.34 11.25
CA GLY A 327 0.18 -7.78 9.99
C GLY A 327 -0.71 -6.55 10.18
N TYR A 328 -0.35 -5.66 11.07
CA TYR A 328 -1.02 -4.38 11.26
C TYR A 328 -0.67 -3.42 10.14
N PHE A 329 -1.66 -2.87 9.44
CA PHE A 329 -1.52 -1.99 8.27
C PHE A 329 -1.61 -0.50 8.59
N GLY A 330 -1.88 -0.18 9.84
CA GLY A 330 -2.06 1.20 10.26
C GLY A 330 -0.75 1.91 10.53
N PRO A 331 -0.88 3.19 10.87
CA PRO A 331 0.25 4.03 11.18
C PRO A 331 1.07 3.49 12.35
N VAL A 332 2.38 3.53 12.20
CA VAL A 332 3.33 3.19 13.26
C VAL A 332 3.55 4.44 14.09
N ASP A 333 3.27 4.38 15.39
CA ASP A 333 3.56 5.49 16.29
C ASP A 333 5.07 5.75 16.30
N ASN A 334 5.43 6.96 15.94
CA ASN A 334 6.78 7.45 16.14
C ASN A 334 6.93 7.79 17.64
N LEU A 335 7.88 7.19 18.33
CA LEU A 335 8.10 7.43 19.77
C LEU A 335 8.33 8.91 20.11
N ASN A 336 8.68 9.71 19.10
CA ASN A 336 8.93 11.14 19.22
C ASN A 336 7.73 12.01 18.84
N LEU A 337 6.54 11.43 18.58
CA LEU A 337 5.36 12.24 18.25
C LEU A 337 4.91 13.08 19.44
N THR A 338 4.56 14.32 19.15
CA THR A 338 3.99 15.23 20.16
C THR A 338 2.64 14.71 20.68
N VAL A 339 1.86 14.01 19.84
CA VAL A 339 0.55 13.43 20.14
C VAL A 339 0.47 12.02 19.57
N SER A 340 -0.02 11.05 20.35
CA SER A 340 -0.17 9.68 19.88
C SER A 340 -1.32 9.55 18.87
N ARG A 341 -1.21 8.55 17.98
CA ARG A 341 -2.23 8.30 16.97
C ARG A 341 -3.56 7.82 17.56
N SER A 342 -3.53 7.17 18.71
CA SER A 342 -4.76 6.84 19.44
C SER A 342 -5.50 8.11 19.90
N MET A 343 -4.80 9.09 20.43
CA MET A 343 -5.38 10.38 20.80
C MET A 343 -5.97 11.12 19.59
N ILE A 344 -5.31 11.04 18.41
CA ILE A 344 -5.87 11.63 17.19
C ILE A 344 -7.18 10.93 16.79
N ARG A 345 -7.28 9.62 16.91
CA ARG A 345 -8.54 8.90 16.65
C ARG A 345 -9.65 9.30 17.62
N ASP A 346 -9.32 9.51 18.87
CA ASP A 346 -10.28 9.94 19.89
C ASP A 346 -10.89 11.31 19.59
N LEU A 347 -10.21 12.16 18.79
CA LEU A 347 -10.78 13.45 18.35
C LEU A 347 -12.11 13.30 17.60
N PHE A 348 -12.34 12.18 16.91
CA PHE A 348 -13.58 11.94 16.17
C PHE A 348 -14.74 11.46 17.06
N THR A 349 -14.46 11.10 18.30
CA THR A 349 -15.43 10.57 19.27
C THR A 349 -15.53 11.39 20.54
N ASN A 350 -14.62 12.36 20.75
CA ASN A 350 -14.63 13.23 21.91
C ASN A 350 -15.91 14.09 21.99
N PRO A 351 -16.41 14.41 23.19
CA PRO A 351 -17.55 15.30 23.36
C PRO A 351 -17.23 16.73 22.89
N ILE A 352 -18.29 17.50 22.72
CA ILE A 352 -18.20 18.90 22.28
C ILE A 352 -17.94 19.78 23.50
N TYR A 353 -17.02 20.72 23.38
CA TYR A 353 -16.70 21.71 24.40
C TYR A 353 -16.71 23.13 23.82
N GLY A 354 -17.17 24.08 24.62
CA GLY A 354 -17.20 25.49 24.28
C GLY A 354 -18.36 25.88 23.37
N GLU A 355 -18.48 27.18 23.13
CA GLU A 355 -19.54 27.78 22.32
C GLU A 355 -18.97 28.83 21.36
N GLY A 356 -19.77 29.23 20.38
CA GLY A 356 -19.41 30.24 19.39
C GLY A 356 -18.77 29.68 18.13
N MET A 357 -18.85 30.49 17.08
CA MET A 357 -18.29 30.14 15.76
C MET A 357 -16.96 30.84 15.56
N TYR A 358 -15.96 30.07 15.15
CA TYR A 358 -14.59 30.55 14.88
C TYR A 358 -14.09 30.01 13.54
N ALA A 359 -13.12 30.71 12.95
CA ALA A 359 -12.42 30.23 11.78
C ALA A 359 -10.92 30.47 11.89
N THR A 360 -10.14 29.52 11.41
CA THR A 360 -8.68 29.64 11.30
C THR A 360 -8.26 29.37 9.87
N LEU A 361 -7.33 30.17 9.32
CA LEU A 361 -6.85 30.06 7.95
C LEU A 361 -5.32 30.00 7.93
N ASP A 362 -4.79 28.96 7.28
CA ASP A 362 -3.40 28.93 6.87
C ASP A 362 -3.26 29.47 5.44
N VAL A 363 -2.38 30.44 5.24
CA VAL A 363 -2.23 31.17 3.97
C VAL A 363 -1.00 30.67 3.23
N SER A 364 -1.19 29.87 2.21
CA SER A 364 -0.14 29.46 1.30
C SER A 364 -0.01 30.41 0.09
N GLY A 365 1.04 30.23 -0.73
CA GLY A 365 1.36 31.13 -1.85
C GLY A 365 0.22 31.33 -2.84
N GLY A 366 0.07 32.55 -3.34
CA GLY A 366 -1.05 33.02 -4.13
C GLY A 366 -1.03 32.67 -5.63
N ASP A 367 -0.47 31.56 -6.05
CA ASP A 367 -0.52 31.10 -7.44
C ASP A 367 -1.15 29.69 -7.55
N THR A 368 -1.50 29.29 -8.77
CA THR A 368 -2.15 27.99 -9.03
C THR A 368 -1.25 26.78 -8.78
N ASN A 369 0.05 26.98 -8.55
CA ASN A 369 1.04 25.93 -8.26
C ASN A 369 1.41 25.87 -6.77
N SER A 370 0.86 26.76 -5.94
CA SER A 370 1.08 26.75 -4.49
C SER A 370 0.24 25.69 -3.77
N ASP A 371 0.56 25.46 -2.51
CA ASP A 371 -0.24 24.61 -1.63
C ASP A 371 -1.65 25.19 -1.43
N ASN A 372 -2.59 24.34 -1.06
CA ASN A 372 -3.95 24.76 -0.73
C ASN A 372 -3.96 25.63 0.54
N CYS A 373 -4.90 26.59 0.63
CA CYS A 373 -5.15 27.37 1.85
C CYS A 373 -6.31 26.73 2.63
N PRO A 374 -6.07 25.94 3.66
CA PRO A 374 -7.13 25.34 4.46
C PRO A 374 -7.74 26.41 5.41
N MET A 375 -9.06 26.50 5.40
CA MET A 375 -9.84 27.19 6.42
C MET A 375 -10.56 26.17 7.27
N ILE A 376 -10.26 26.13 8.56
CA ILE A 376 -10.92 25.25 9.53
C ILE A 376 -12.01 26.05 10.27
N ILE A 377 -13.21 25.52 10.27
CA ILE A 377 -14.38 26.13 10.95
C ILE A 377 -14.65 25.37 12.24
N TRP A 378 -14.82 26.10 13.30
CA TRP A 378 -15.00 25.59 14.65
C TRP A 378 -16.33 26.05 15.25
N GLU A 379 -16.98 25.15 15.96
CA GLU A 379 -18.05 25.41 16.91
C GLU A 379 -17.50 25.12 18.32
N GLY A 380 -17.20 26.17 19.08
CA GLY A 380 -16.40 26.02 20.29
C GLY A 380 -15.04 25.39 19.99
N LEU A 381 -14.75 24.22 20.58
CA LEU A 381 -13.54 23.42 20.34
C LEU A 381 -13.80 22.20 19.42
N ARG A 382 -14.85 22.23 18.64
CA ARG A 382 -15.18 21.21 17.66
C ARG A 382 -14.95 21.69 16.24
N ILE A 383 -14.17 20.97 15.46
CA ILE A 383 -14.03 21.20 14.01
C ILE A 383 -15.30 20.69 13.31
N ILE A 384 -16.03 21.58 12.66
CA ILE A 384 -17.29 21.23 11.96
C ILE A 384 -17.17 21.25 10.44
N ALA A 385 -16.17 21.97 9.90
CA ALA A 385 -15.88 21.98 8.47
C ALA A 385 -14.41 22.30 8.20
N ILE A 386 -13.90 21.83 7.09
CA ILE A 386 -12.59 22.19 6.53
C ILE A 386 -12.82 22.54 5.06
N GLU A 387 -12.55 23.78 4.72
CA GLU A 387 -12.71 24.31 3.38
C GLU A 387 -11.33 24.58 2.77
N MET A 388 -11.12 24.15 1.55
CA MET A 388 -9.84 24.27 0.86
C MET A 388 -9.96 25.32 -0.24
N PHE A 389 -9.05 26.28 -0.26
CA PHE A 389 -8.97 27.29 -1.32
C PHE A 389 -7.69 27.12 -2.12
N LYS A 390 -7.80 27.33 -3.42
CA LYS A 390 -6.68 27.44 -4.35
C LYS A 390 -6.99 28.52 -5.38
N GLY A 391 -6.16 29.55 -5.48
CA GLY A 391 -6.38 30.67 -6.38
C GLY A 391 -5.49 31.85 -6.05
N THR A 392 -5.78 33.00 -6.67
CA THR A 392 -5.03 34.25 -6.49
C THR A 392 -5.34 34.91 -5.14
N ALA A 393 -4.45 35.81 -4.69
CA ALA A 393 -4.64 36.58 -3.46
C ALA A 393 -5.95 37.40 -3.44
N LYS A 394 -6.36 37.95 -4.57
CA LYS A 394 -7.63 38.70 -4.69
C LYS A 394 -8.85 37.78 -4.50
N GLU A 395 -8.83 36.62 -5.15
CA GLU A 395 -9.90 35.63 -5.02
C GLU A 395 -9.98 35.06 -3.63
N LEU A 396 -8.83 34.93 -2.92
CA LEU A 396 -8.78 34.50 -1.51
C LEU A 396 -9.55 35.46 -0.60
N VAL A 397 -9.39 36.78 -0.76
CA VAL A 397 -10.10 37.79 0.06
C VAL A 397 -11.62 37.65 -0.12
N ASP A 398 -12.09 37.54 -1.36
CA ASP A 398 -13.51 37.37 -1.66
C ASP A 398 -14.04 36.02 -1.12
N TRP A 399 -13.22 34.98 -1.21
CA TRP A 399 -13.57 33.66 -0.69
C TRP A 399 -13.67 33.65 0.84
N ILE A 400 -12.74 34.29 1.56
CA ILE A 400 -12.81 34.46 3.02
C ILE A 400 -14.15 35.06 3.40
N GLY A 401 -14.54 36.18 2.77
CA GLY A 401 -15.82 36.84 3.06
C GLY A 401 -17.03 35.92 2.88
N ARG A 402 -17.03 35.12 1.80
CA ARG A 402 -18.09 34.14 1.55
C ARG A 402 -18.14 33.04 2.61
N MET A 403 -16.97 32.51 3.04
CA MET A 403 -16.89 31.44 4.02
C MET A 403 -17.32 31.92 5.41
N LEU A 404 -16.85 33.07 5.85
CA LEU A 404 -17.28 33.65 7.13
C LEU A 404 -18.80 33.87 7.18
N LYS A 405 -19.39 34.35 6.09
CA LYS A 405 -20.84 34.49 5.97
C LYS A 405 -21.56 33.13 5.94
N LYS A 406 -21.06 32.17 5.20
CA LYS A 406 -21.63 30.79 5.10
C LYS A 406 -21.77 30.13 6.46
N TYR A 407 -20.74 30.28 7.31
CA TYR A 407 -20.68 29.64 8.62
C TYR A 407 -21.06 30.56 9.79
N ASN A 408 -21.56 31.77 9.52
CA ASN A 408 -21.91 32.76 10.55
C ASN A 408 -20.77 33.06 11.52
N VAL A 409 -19.52 33.11 11.03
CA VAL A 409 -18.35 33.44 11.85
C VAL A 409 -18.20 34.95 11.98
N PRO A 410 -18.25 35.53 13.18
CA PRO A 410 -17.94 36.93 13.36
C PRO A 410 -16.50 37.23 12.97
N ILE A 411 -16.23 38.39 12.37
CA ILE A 411 -14.90 38.74 11.86
C ILE A 411 -13.82 38.74 12.97
N TYR A 412 -14.17 39.08 14.18
CA TYR A 412 -13.26 39.07 15.33
C TYR A 412 -12.96 37.65 15.85
N ASN A 413 -13.70 36.65 15.40
CA ASN A 413 -13.47 35.22 15.66
C ASN A 413 -12.73 34.53 14.49
N PHE A 414 -12.27 35.30 13.51
CA PHE A 414 -11.47 34.80 12.40
C PHE A 414 -10.00 35.09 12.63
N CYS A 415 -9.18 34.04 12.68
CA CYS A 415 -7.73 34.12 12.79
C CYS A 415 -7.06 33.62 11.50
N TYR A 416 -5.93 34.19 11.15
CA TYR A 416 -5.15 33.75 9.98
C TYR A 416 -3.65 33.86 10.23
N ASP A 417 -2.88 32.93 9.61
CA ASP A 417 -1.42 33.07 9.62
C ASP A 417 -1.00 34.29 8.79
N SER A 418 -0.36 35.23 9.46
CA SER A 418 0.17 36.45 8.86
C SER A 418 1.67 36.38 8.60
N THR A 419 2.29 35.20 8.74
CA THR A 419 3.70 34.98 8.45
C THR A 419 3.91 34.95 6.94
N GLY A 420 4.95 35.62 6.44
CA GLY A 420 5.27 35.62 5.00
C GLY A 420 4.12 36.18 4.14
N ILE A 421 3.61 35.35 3.22
CA ILE A 421 2.58 35.76 2.25
C ILE A 421 1.28 36.20 2.92
N GLY A 422 0.86 35.56 4.01
CA GLY A 422 -0.37 35.94 4.71
C GLY A 422 -0.39 37.37 5.27
N GLY A 423 0.76 38.03 5.32
CA GLY A 423 0.87 39.42 5.79
C GLY A 423 0.02 40.42 5.02
N PHE A 424 -0.28 40.18 3.74
CA PHE A 424 -1.09 41.10 2.92
C PHE A 424 -2.54 41.18 3.41
N LEU A 425 -3.08 40.13 4.03
CA LEU A 425 -4.46 40.10 4.53
C LEU A 425 -4.73 41.16 5.59
N LYS A 426 -3.70 41.67 6.29
CA LYS A 426 -3.85 42.77 7.27
C LYS A 426 -4.48 44.03 6.66
N SER A 427 -4.33 44.24 5.37
CA SER A 427 -4.90 45.39 4.64
C SER A 427 -6.33 45.12 4.12
N TYR A 428 -6.80 43.87 4.17
CA TYR A 428 -8.06 43.48 3.53
C TYR A 428 -9.08 42.88 4.48
N THR A 429 -8.68 42.49 5.71
CA THR A 429 -9.60 41.91 6.69
C THR A 429 -9.32 42.42 8.09
N ALA A 430 -10.39 42.59 8.89
CA ALA A 430 -10.32 42.89 10.30
C ALA A 430 -10.15 41.65 11.20
N GLY A 431 -9.88 40.50 10.61
CA GLY A 431 -9.55 39.28 11.35
C GLY A 431 -8.24 39.38 12.14
N VAL A 432 -8.04 38.49 13.07
CA VAL A 432 -6.90 38.45 13.98
C VAL A 432 -5.66 37.84 13.31
N PRO A 433 -4.60 38.63 13.03
CA PRO A 433 -3.38 38.10 12.45
C PRO A 433 -2.52 37.37 13.47
N ILE A 434 -2.16 36.14 13.21
CA ILE A 434 -1.23 35.35 14.01
C ILE A 434 0.14 35.34 13.29
N THR A 435 1.20 35.69 14.01
CA THR A 435 2.57 35.62 13.47
C THR A 435 3.34 34.54 14.25
N ALA A 436 3.54 33.41 13.63
CA ALA A 436 4.06 32.20 14.27
C ALA A 436 5.41 32.36 14.99
N ASN A 437 6.30 33.20 14.44
CA ASN A 437 7.67 33.41 14.95
C ASN A 437 7.80 34.55 15.96
N LYS A 438 6.71 35.23 16.34
CA LYS A 438 6.74 36.23 17.42
C LYS A 438 6.89 35.60 18.79
N ALA A 439 7.29 36.40 19.78
CA ALA A 439 7.29 35.98 21.18
C ALA A 439 5.92 35.43 21.60
N ALA A 440 5.93 34.41 22.45
CA ALA A 440 4.72 33.80 22.98
C ALA A 440 3.79 34.83 23.58
N PHE A 441 2.48 34.58 23.51
CA PHE A 441 1.48 35.45 24.15
C PHE A 441 1.63 35.40 25.67
N GLN A 442 1.45 36.53 26.32
CA GLN A 442 1.34 36.59 27.75
C GLN A 442 0.01 35.95 28.21
N GLU A 443 0.10 35.04 29.13
CA GLU A 443 -1.05 34.37 29.69
C GLU A 443 -1.25 34.81 31.16
N TYR A 444 -2.49 34.86 31.59
CA TYR A 444 -2.86 35.22 32.94
C TYR A 444 -3.70 34.10 33.54
N ASP A 445 -3.49 33.84 34.85
CA ASP A 445 -4.33 32.91 35.61
C ASP A 445 -5.71 33.50 35.90
N GLU A 446 -6.58 32.71 36.55
CA GLU A 446 -7.94 33.13 36.94
C GLU A 446 -7.93 34.29 37.93
N ASN A 447 -6.81 34.56 38.59
CA ASN A 447 -6.61 35.65 39.57
C ASN A 447 -5.97 36.89 38.92
N GLY A 448 -5.69 36.84 37.59
CA GLY A 448 -5.05 37.92 36.85
C GLY A 448 -3.54 38.02 37.04
N ASN A 449 -2.89 37.00 37.62
CA ASN A 449 -1.45 36.95 37.71
C ASN A 449 -0.90 36.44 36.38
N GLN A 450 0.20 37.05 35.92
CA GLN A 450 0.86 36.61 34.71
C GLN A 450 1.45 35.20 34.90
N VAL A 451 0.97 34.25 34.12
CA VAL A 451 1.58 32.91 34.00
C VAL A 451 2.80 33.08 33.11
N THR A 452 4.00 32.75 33.61
CA THR A 452 5.25 32.98 32.94
C THR A 452 5.26 32.39 31.54
N SER A 453 5.49 33.23 30.53
CA SER A 453 5.67 32.83 29.10
C SER A 453 7.00 32.10 28.84
N GLU A 454 7.78 31.82 29.87
CA GLU A 454 9.11 31.18 29.78
C GLU A 454 9.08 29.74 29.27
N LEU A 455 7.91 29.11 29.19
CA LEU A 455 7.73 27.74 28.69
C LEU A 455 7.75 27.63 27.17
N PHE A 456 7.58 28.74 26.45
CA PHE A 456 7.44 28.70 25.00
C PHE A 456 8.37 29.70 24.31
N PHE A 457 9.11 29.21 23.33
CA PHE A 457 10.06 30.06 22.59
C PHE A 457 9.35 31.09 21.70
N ASN A 458 8.21 30.75 21.12
CA ASN A 458 7.43 31.60 20.23
C ASN A 458 5.94 31.20 20.23
N VAL A 459 5.12 31.98 19.49
CA VAL A 459 3.68 31.72 19.35
C VAL A 459 3.43 30.32 18.78
N ARG A 460 4.21 29.85 17.80
CA ARG A 460 4.05 28.50 17.22
C ARG A 460 4.18 27.42 18.29
N SER A 461 5.25 27.44 19.08
CA SER A 461 5.48 26.45 20.14
C SER A 461 4.42 26.53 21.23
N GLN A 462 3.90 27.73 21.56
CA GLN A 462 2.81 27.92 22.49
C GLN A 462 1.49 27.31 21.98
N LEU A 463 1.10 27.60 20.74
CA LEU A 463 -0.12 27.06 20.15
C LEU A 463 -0.07 25.53 20.05
N LEU A 464 1.06 24.96 19.65
CA LEU A 464 1.26 23.51 19.60
C LEU A 464 1.18 22.87 20.98
N GLY A 465 1.83 23.47 21.99
CA GLY A 465 1.74 23.00 23.37
C GLY A 465 0.31 23.05 23.92
N ARG A 466 -0.45 24.12 23.63
CA ARG A 466 -1.86 24.23 24.01
C ARG A 466 -2.76 23.23 23.28
N MET A 467 -2.54 23.06 21.98
CA MET A 467 -3.23 22.05 21.17
C MET A 467 -3.00 20.65 21.74
N LYS A 468 -1.75 20.32 22.07
CA LYS A 468 -1.40 19.05 22.71
C LYS A 468 -2.21 18.81 23.98
N VAL A 469 -2.26 19.79 24.90
CA VAL A 469 -3.03 19.68 26.14
C VAL A 469 -4.52 19.45 25.87
N LEU A 470 -5.10 20.16 24.88
CA LEU A 470 -6.51 19.97 24.50
C LEU A 470 -6.77 18.57 23.96
N ILE A 471 -5.85 18.01 23.18
CA ILE A 471 -5.94 16.64 22.65
C ILE A 471 -5.79 15.63 23.79
N GLU A 472 -4.76 15.74 24.62
CA GLU A 472 -4.48 14.83 25.74
C GLU A 472 -5.61 14.81 26.79
N THR A 473 -6.28 15.94 26.98
CA THR A 473 -7.41 16.06 27.92
C THR A 473 -8.78 15.77 27.28
N GLY A 474 -8.81 15.40 25.98
CA GLY A 474 -10.03 15.09 25.25
C GLY A 474 -10.99 16.27 25.07
N LYS A 475 -10.49 17.51 25.16
CA LYS A 475 -11.31 18.75 25.07
C LYS A 475 -11.50 19.29 23.68
N ILE A 476 -10.89 18.70 22.68
CA ILE A 476 -11.05 19.06 21.27
C ILE A 476 -11.70 17.89 20.52
N SER A 477 -12.53 18.18 19.55
CA SER A 477 -13.21 17.14 18.75
C SER A 477 -13.32 17.52 17.29
N ILE A 478 -13.53 16.49 16.43
CA ILE A 478 -13.74 16.63 14.99
C ILE A 478 -15.12 16.07 14.66
N GLY A 479 -16.00 16.92 14.16
CA GLY A 479 -17.38 16.56 13.79
C GLY A 479 -17.52 16.01 12.36
N LEU A 480 -16.39 15.82 11.66
CA LEU A 480 -16.34 15.18 10.34
C LEU A 480 -16.02 13.69 10.51
N ALA A 481 -16.40 12.85 9.54
CA ALA A 481 -16.03 11.45 9.55
C ALA A 481 -14.50 11.29 9.31
N PRO A 482 -13.83 10.29 9.91
CA PRO A 482 -12.41 10.02 9.65
C PRO A 482 -12.10 9.80 8.17
N GLU A 483 -13.05 9.22 7.44
CA GLU A 483 -12.98 8.92 5.99
C GLU A 483 -13.32 10.12 5.11
N TYR A 484 -13.68 11.28 5.69
CA TYR A 484 -13.96 12.50 4.94
C TYR A 484 -12.75 12.86 4.07
N ARG A 485 -12.96 13.13 2.78
CA ARG A 485 -11.87 13.32 1.83
C ARG A 485 -11.69 14.79 1.47
N LEU A 486 -10.45 15.25 1.56
CA LEU A 486 -10.02 16.61 1.22
C LEU A 486 -8.96 16.57 0.11
N LEU A 487 -8.92 17.62 -0.70
CA LEU A 487 -7.79 17.87 -1.59
C LEU A 487 -6.59 18.27 -0.73
N TYR A 488 -5.49 17.53 -0.84
CA TYR A 488 -4.31 17.75 -0.02
C TYR A 488 -3.02 17.71 -0.85
N GLY A 489 -2.01 18.49 -0.41
CA GLY A 489 -0.71 18.61 -1.06
C GLY A 489 -0.72 19.36 -2.38
N LYS A 490 0.45 19.53 -2.97
CA LYS A 490 0.66 20.30 -4.22
C LYS A 490 -0.08 19.71 -5.40
N LYS A 491 -0.19 18.40 -5.47
CA LYS A 491 -0.90 17.68 -6.54
C LYS A 491 -2.43 17.74 -6.39
N GLY A 492 -2.94 18.16 -5.22
CA GLY A 492 -4.38 18.24 -4.95
C GLY A 492 -5.08 16.88 -4.96
N GLU A 493 -4.41 15.84 -4.50
CA GLU A 493 -4.97 14.49 -4.39
C GLU A 493 -6.00 14.42 -3.25
N LYS A 494 -7.07 13.63 -3.44
CA LYS A 494 -8.08 13.41 -2.41
C LYS A 494 -7.57 12.42 -1.38
N GLN A 495 -7.31 12.87 -0.16
CA GLN A 495 -6.86 12.04 0.96
C GLN A 495 -7.89 12.05 2.10
N ARG A 496 -7.92 10.98 2.89
CA ARG A 496 -8.80 10.91 4.07
C ARG A 496 -8.33 11.90 5.13
N LEU A 497 -9.26 12.53 5.81
CA LEU A 497 -8.98 13.53 6.85
C LEU A 497 -8.05 12.98 7.93
N ILE A 498 -8.30 11.76 8.40
CA ILE A 498 -7.47 11.13 9.42
C ILE A 498 -6.02 10.96 8.97
N ASP A 499 -5.79 10.62 7.70
CA ASP A 499 -4.44 10.43 7.15
C ASP A 499 -3.69 11.76 7.00
N ILE A 500 -4.41 12.81 6.58
CA ILE A 500 -3.87 14.17 6.55
C ILE A 500 -3.42 14.60 7.95
N ILE A 501 -4.28 14.40 8.96
CA ILE A 501 -3.95 14.77 10.35
C ILE A 501 -2.72 13.98 10.83
N TYR A 502 -2.62 12.69 10.53
CA TYR A 502 -1.44 11.91 10.88
C TYR A 502 -0.18 12.46 10.21
N THR A 503 -0.24 12.76 8.92
CA THR A 503 0.89 13.31 8.17
C THR A 503 1.35 14.65 8.74
N GLU A 504 0.41 15.56 9.02
CA GLU A 504 0.73 16.88 9.59
C GLU A 504 1.29 16.77 11.01
N MET A 505 0.74 15.89 11.84
CA MET A 505 1.21 15.71 13.22
C MET A 505 2.58 15.01 13.28
N ASP A 506 2.94 14.19 12.31
CA ASP A 506 4.28 13.59 12.22
C ASP A 506 5.39 14.64 12.01
N LEU A 507 5.06 15.82 11.45
CA LEU A 507 6.00 16.93 11.28
C LEU A 507 6.32 17.63 12.63
N PHE A 508 5.53 17.40 13.66
CA PHE A 508 5.71 17.98 15.00
C PHE A 508 6.29 16.97 15.98
N ALA A 509 7.28 16.21 15.57
CA ALA A 509 8.02 15.33 16.46
C ALA A 509 8.80 16.15 17.50
N VAL A 510 8.85 15.66 18.72
CA VAL A 510 9.70 16.24 19.77
C VAL A 510 11.15 15.93 19.41
N THR A 511 11.93 16.98 19.10
CA THR A 511 13.39 16.88 18.89
C THR A 511 14.11 16.88 20.23
#